data_a1cc344e59e8771a14c8d8228d08ddd0
#
_entry.id   a1cc344e59e8771a14c8d8228d08ddd0
#
_cell.length_a   1.000
_cell.length_b   1.000
_cell.length_c   1.000
_cell.angle_alpha   90.00
_cell.angle_beta   90.00
_cell.angle_gamma   90.00
#
_symmetry.space_group_name_H-M   'P 1'
#
loop_
_entity.id
_entity.type
_entity.pdbx_description
1 polymer ?
#
loop_
_entity_poly.entity_id
_entity_poly.type
_entity_poly.pdbx_seq_one_letter_code
_entity_poly.pdbx_strand_id
1 'polypeptide(L)'
;MILSNVKLIELPKISDKRGNLSFLEEFIHIPFKIKRSYWIYDVPGGEIRGGNAYKANEEFIISLSGSFDVLLDDGVNKQVFSLNRSYYGLYVPAGLWRQMVNFSTNSLALVTASTLYDKTDYIFEYEEFKSLFCKKQHGI
;
A
#
# COMPACT_ATOMS: atom_id res chain seq x y z
N MET A 1 15.93 8.99 -0.04
CA MET A 1 14.65 9.18 0.66
C MET A 1 13.82 7.92 0.58
N ILE A 2 13.14 7.58 1.64
CA ILE A 2 12.30 6.36 1.69
C ILE A 2 11.22 6.37 0.61
N LEU A 3 10.62 7.53 0.30
CA LEU A 3 9.62 7.63 -0.76
C LEU A 3 10.16 7.22 -2.13
N SER A 4 11.46 7.30 -2.35
CA SER A 4 12.06 6.88 -3.62
C SER A 4 11.99 5.37 -3.84
N ASN A 5 11.75 4.58 -2.79
CA ASN A 5 11.61 3.13 -2.88
C ASN A 5 10.16 2.70 -3.13
N VAL A 6 9.22 3.63 -3.10
CA VAL A 6 7.82 3.38 -3.48
C VAL A 6 7.76 3.23 -4.99
N LYS A 7 7.02 2.25 -5.47
CA LYS A 7 6.92 1.99 -6.91
C LYS A 7 5.49 1.66 -7.32
N LEU A 8 5.04 2.27 -8.42
CA LEU A 8 3.88 1.78 -9.15
C LEU A 8 4.38 0.66 -10.04
N ILE A 9 3.83 -0.53 -9.87
CA ILE A 9 4.24 -1.72 -10.60
C ILE A 9 3.11 -2.19 -11.48
N GLU A 10 3.37 -2.24 -12.79
CA GLU A 10 2.43 -2.76 -13.75
C GLU A 10 2.51 -4.28 -13.76
N LEU A 11 1.34 -4.93 -13.70
CA LEU A 11 1.23 -6.39 -13.72
C LEU A 11 0.93 -6.87 -15.15
N PRO A 12 1.25 -8.13 -15.45
CA PRO A 12 0.83 -8.70 -16.72
C PRO A 12 -0.69 -8.61 -16.91
N LYS A 13 -1.11 -8.24 -18.10
CA LYS A 13 -2.51 -8.14 -18.45
C LYS A 13 -2.74 -8.96 -19.74
N ILE A 14 -3.50 -10.03 -19.61
CA ILE A 14 -3.86 -10.87 -20.73
C ILE A 14 -5.28 -10.52 -21.15
N SER A 15 -5.42 -9.99 -22.35
CA SER A 15 -6.71 -9.49 -22.85
C SER A 15 -7.18 -10.29 -24.04
N ASP A 16 -8.46 -10.67 -24.05
CA ASP A 16 -9.14 -11.23 -25.22
C ASP A 16 -10.62 -10.84 -25.14
N LYS A 17 -11.43 -11.38 -26.06
CA LYS A 17 -12.85 -11.03 -26.13
C LYS A 17 -13.66 -11.44 -24.90
N ARG A 18 -13.10 -12.28 -24.03
CA ARG A 18 -13.76 -12.71 -22.78
C ARG A 18 -13.46 -11.79 -21.61
N GLY A 19 -12.52 -10.84 -21.76
CA GLY A 19 -12.10 -9.91 -20.72
C GLY A 19 -10.61 -9.92 -20.48
N ASN A 20 -10.19 -9.45 -19.32
CA ASN A 20 -8.79 -9.31 -18.94
C ASN A 20 -8.47 -10.17 -17.73
N LEU A 21 -7.24 -10.71 -17.72
CA LEU A 21 -6.71 -11.45 -16.60
C LEU A 21 -5.37 -10.84 -16.22
N SER A 22 -5.17 -10.57 -14.93
CA SER A 22 -3.87 -10.14 -14.38
C SER A 22 -3.46 -11.05 -13.25
N PHE A 23 -2.17 -11.17 -13.03
CA PHE A 23 -1.65 -12.01 -11.95
C PHE A 23 -0.38 -11.37 -11.39
N LEU A 24 -0.02 -11.81 -10.19
CA LEU A 24 1.26 -11.43 -9.60
C LEU A 24 1.89 -12.66 -8.93
N GLU A 25 3.21 -12.71 -8.98
CA GLU A 25 3.98 -13.77 -8.36
C GLU A 25 5.05 -13.14 -7.47
N GLU A 26 5.23 -13.70 -6.28
CA GLU A 26 6.23 -13.21 -5.35
C GLU A 26 7.63 -13.31 -5.95
N PHE A 27 8.47 -12.31 -5.65
CA PHE A 27 9.83 -12.15 -6.16
C PHE A 27 9.96 -11.97 -7.68
N ILE A 28 8.86 -12.01 -8.43
CA ILE A 28 8.84 -11.71 -9.86
C ILE A 28 8.28 -10.31 -10.08
N HIS A 29 7.07 -10.06 -9.59
CA HIS A 29 6.40 -8.76 -9.77
C HIS A 29 6.56 -7.87 -8.55
N ILE A 30 6.69 -8.45 -7.37
CA ILE A 30 6.90 -7.72 -6.12
C ILE A 30 8.14 -8.28 -5.42
N PRO A 31 8.85 -7.45 -4.62
CA PRO A 31 10.16 -7.84 -4.07
C PRO A 31 10.08 -8.56 -2.72
N PHE A 32 8.99 -9.27 -2.43
CA PHE A 32 8.87 -9.96 -1.15
C PHE A 32 8.04 -11.23 -1.28
N LYS A 33 8.19 -12.10 -0.27
CA LYS A 33 7.36 -13.29 -0.13
C LYS A 33 6.02 -12.91 0.47
N ILE A 34 4.93 -13.33 -0.18
CA ILE A 34 3.58 -13.05 0.30
C ILE A 34 3.26 -13.99 1.46
N LYS A 35 3.07 -13.43 2.64
CA LYS A 35 2.70 -14.21 3.82
C LYS A 35 1.28 -13.96 4.27
N ARG A 36 0.64 -12.90 3.78
CA ARG A 36 -0.70 -12.52 4.17
C ARG A 36 -1.34 -11.74 3.04
N SER A 37 -2.64 -11.93 2.85
CA SER A 37 -3.44 -11.07 1.98
C SER A 37 -4.65 -10.61 2.76
N TYR A 38 -5.07 -9.39 2.51
CA TYR A 38 -6.33 -8.88 3.04
C TYR A 38 -6.96 -7.94 2.03
N TRP A 39 -8.26 -7.68 2.18
CA TRP A 39 -8.95 -6.78 1.27
C TRP A 39 -9.89 -5.88 2.05
N ILE A 40 -10.06 -4.68 1.54
CA ILE A 40 -10.86 -3.62 2.15
C ILE A 40 -12.01 -3.33 1.21
N TYR A 41 -13.23 -3.36 1.73
CA TYR A 41 -14.44 -3.18 0.94
C TYR A 41 -15.52 -2.51 1.78
N ASP A 42 -16.57 -2.03 1.11
CA ASP A 42 -17.70 -1.36 1.77
C ASP A 42 -17.28 -0.15 2.61
N VAL A 43 -16.29 0.61 2.12
CA VAL A 43 -15.83 1.81 2.83
C VAL A 43 -16.87 2.92 2.63
N PRO A 44 -17.44 3.46 3.70
CA PRO A 44 -18.37 4.58 3.59
C PRO A 44 -17.67 5.81 3.00
N GLY A 45 -18.44 6.65 2.29
CA GLY A 45 -17.89 7.87 1.72
C GLY A 45 -17.26 8.77 2.77
N GLY A 46 -16.07 9.26 2.48
CA GLY A 46 -15.33 10.15 3.37
C GLY A 46 -14.51 9.47 4.46
N GLU A 47 -14.63 8.15 4.60
CA GLU A 47 -13.85 7.43 5.61
C GLU A 47 -12.41 7.18 5.16
N ILE A 48 -11.52 7.13 6.13
CA ILE A 48 -10.10 6.88 5.94
C ILE A 48 -9.77 5.50 6.50
N ARG A 49 -9.04 4.70 5.73
CA ARG A 49 -8.49 3.42 6.19
C ARG A 49 -6.98 3.56 6.33
N GLY A 50 -6.39 2.78 7.24
CA GLY A 50 -4.97 2.90 7.54
C GLY A 50 -4.73 3.89 8.66
N GLY A 51 -3.79 4.84 8.45
CA GLY A 51 -3.38 5.74 9.52
C GLY A 51 -2.41 5.04 10.45
N ASN A 52 -1.39 4.40 9.87
CA ASN A 52 -0.37 3.67 10.60
C ASN A 52 0.89 3.54 9.74
N ALA A 53 1.97 3.13 10.39
CA ALA A 53 3.18 2.68 9.72
C ALA A 53 3.51 1.27 10.19
N TYR A 54 4.37 0.57 9.46
CA TYR A 54 4.89 -0.73 9.85
C TYR A 54 6.39 -0.63 10.08
N LYS A 55 6.87 -1.37 11.06
CA LYS A 55 8.31 -1.45 11.30
C LYS A 55 9.01 -2.36 10.28
N ALA A 56 8.37 -3.46 9.91
CA ALA A 56 8.95 -4.47 9.01
C ALA A 56 8.08 -4.83 7.82
N ASN A 57 6.77 -4.80 7.94
CA ASN A 57 5.86 -5.24 6.89
C ASN A 57 5.94 -4.38 5.64
N GLU A 58 6.09 -5.03 4.49
CA GLU A 58 5.99 -4.40 3.17
C GLU A 58 4.65 -4.80 2.56
N GLU A 59 4.09 -3.94 1.72
CA GLU A 59 2.78 -4.19 1.12
C GLU A 59 2.77 -3.88 -0.36
N PHE A 60 1.89 -4.57 -1.08
CA PHE A 60 1.54 -4.25 -2.45
C PHE A 60 0.03 -4.09 -2.53
N ILE A 61 -0.43 -2.93 -2.96
CA ILE A 61 -1.83 -2.50 -2.89
C ILE A 61 -2.39 -2.39 -4.31
N ILE A 62 -3.52 -3.06 -4.58
CA ILE A 62 -4.17 -3.06 -5.89
C ILE A 62 -5.62 -2.61 -5.71
N SER A 63 -6.12 -1.78 -6.65
CA SER A 63 -7.55 -1.51 -6.75
C SER A 63 -8.17 -2.56 -7.68
N LEU A 64 -8.85 -3.54 -7.10
CA LEU A 64 -9.51 -4.59 -7.90
C LEU A 64 -10.82 -4.10 -8.49
N SER A 65 -11.47 -3.13 -7.87
CA SER A 65 -12.70 -2.51 -8.36
C SER A 65 -12.76 -1.08 -7.85
N GLY A 66 -13.31 -0.18 -8.65
CA GLY A 66 -13.41 1.21 -8.27
C GLY A 66 -12.06 1.90 -8.18
N SER A 67 -11.94 2.86 -7.27
CA SER A 67 -10.73 3.65 -7.12
C SER A 67 -10.57 4.14 -5.68
N PHE A 68 -9.33 4.41 -5.33
CA PHE A 68 -8.99 5.08 -4.07
C PHE A 68 -7.59 5.67 -4.20
N ASP A 69 -7.23 6.52 -3.25
CA ASP A 69 -5.91 7.11 -3.19
C ASP A 69 -5.14 6.56 -2.00
N VAL A 70 -3.83 6.40 -2.16
CA VAL A 70 -2.92 6.04 -1.08
C VAL A 70 -2.04 7.25 -0.80
N LEU A 71 -2.14 7.76 0.42
CA LEU A 71 -1.30 8.85 0.90
C LEU A 71 -0.13 8.25 1.66
N LEU A 72 1.09 8.54 1.22
CA LEU A 72 2.32 8.10 1.87
C LEU A 72 3.07 9.30 2.42
N ASP A 73 3.67 9.11 3.59
CA ASP A 73 4.31 10.17 4.34
C ASP A 73 5.57 9.61 5.00
N ASP A 74 6.72 10.20 4.70
CA ASP A 74 7.98 9.77 5.32
C ASP A 74 8.35 10.61 6.56
N GLY A 75 7.42 11.46 7.01
CA GLY A 75 7.65 12.37 8.13
C GLY A 75 8.13 13.75 7.71
N VAL A 76 8.56 13.91 6.48
CA VAL A 76 9.04 15.17 5.90
C VAL A 76 8.23 15.50 4.65
N ASN A 77 8.10 14.55 3.75
CA ASN A 77 7.40 14.71 2.48
C ASN A 77 6.21 13.77 2.40
N LYS A 78 5.19 14.20 1.67
CA LYS A 78 3.98 13.42 1.43
C LYS A 78 3.77 13.26 -0.06
N GLN A 79 3.19 12.14 -0.45
CA GLN A 79 2.86 11.88 -1.85
C GLN A 79 1.56 11.05 -1.92
N VAL A 80 0.73 11.39 -2.90
CA VAL A 80 -0.54 10.70 -3.14
C VAL A 80 -0.44 9.88 -4.41
N PHE A 81 -0.90 8.64 -4.35
CA PHE A 81 -0.95 7.74 -5.49
C PHE A 81 -2.40 7.32 -5.71
N SER A 82 -2.92 7.52 -6.90
CA SER A 82 -4.29 7.13 -7.25
C SER A 82 -4.28 5.74 -7.89
N LEU A 83 -5.08 4.83 -7.33
CA LEU A 83 -5.21 3.46 -7.84
C LEU A 83 -6.63 3.28 -8.36
N ASN A 84 -6.76 3.00 -9.66
CA ASN A 84 -8.07 2.91 -10.32
C ASN A 84 -8.17 1.82 -11.38
N ARG A 85 -7.21 0.92 -11.46
CA ARG A 85 -7.22 -0.23 -12.38
C ARG A 85 -6.58 -1.43 -11.72
N SER A 86 -7.04 -2.61 -12.07
CA SER A 86 -6.59 -3.84 -11.42
C SER A 86 -5.31 -4.44 -12.02
N TYR A 87 -4.74 -3.83 -13.06
CA TYR A 87 -3.51 -4.34 -13.66
C TYR A 87 -2.24 -3.63 -13.19
N TYR A 88 -2.34 -2.76 -12.20
CA TYR A 88 -1.15 -2.20 -11.56
C TYR A 88 -1.42 -1.98 -10.08
N GLY A 89 -0.35 -1.91 -9.31
CA GLY A 89 -0.46 -1.66 -7.89
C GLY A 89 0.70 -0.83 -7.36
N LEU A 90 0.63 -0.52 -6.10
CA LEU A 90 1.61 0.30 -5.41
C LEU A 90 2.39 -0.54 -4.42
N TYR A 91 3.71 -0.62 -4.62
CA TYR A 91 4.62 -1.22 -3.65
C TYR A 91 4.96 -0.19 -2.58
N VAL A 92 4.71 -0.54 -1.32
CA VAL A 92 4.97 0.32 -0.16
C VAL A 92 5.97 -0.38 0.75
N PRO A 93 7.20 0.12 0.85
CA PRO A 93 8.17 -0.44 1.80
C PRO A 93 7.77 -0.17 3.24
N ALA A 94 8.39 -0.86 4.19
CA ALA A 94 8.22 -0.58 5.61
C ALA A 94 8.75 0.83 5.94
N GLY A 95 8.29 1.38 7.05
CA GLY A 95 8.81 2.65 7.53
C GLY A 95 8.14 3.89 6.95
N LEU A 96 6.97 3.73 6.36
CA LEU A 96 6.18 4.85 5.85
C LEU A 96 4.84 4.91 6.57
N TRP A 97 4.40 6.12 6.88
CA TRP A 97 3.04 6.35 7.34
C TRP A 97 2.11 6.30 6.12
N ARG A 98 1.02 5.57 6.23
CA ARG A 98 0.12 5.38 5.10
C ARG A 98 -1.34 5.50 5.49
N GLN A 99 -2.11 6.11 4.60
CA GLN A 99 -3.55 6.23 4.69
C GLN A 99 -4.15 5.92 3.32
N MET A 100 -5.32 5.31 3.32
CA MET A 100 -6.11 5.12 2.10
C MET A 100 -7.36 5.96 2.22
N VAL A 101 -7.60 6.78 1.20
CA VAL A 101 -8.65 7.80 1.22
C VAL A 101 -9.36 7.85 -0.13
N ASN A 102 -10.45 8.60 -0.19
CA ASN A 102 -11.19 8.86 -1.42
C ASN A 102 -11.69 7.59 -2.12
N PHE A 103 -12.22 6.66 -1.35
CA PHE A 103 -12.77 5.42 -1.90
C PHE A 103 -14.02 5.73 -2.72
N SER A 104 -14.07 5.22 -3.94
CA SER A 104 -15.26 5.29 -4.78
C SER A 104 -16.30 4.28 -4.29
N THR A 105 -17.53 4.41 -4.79
CA THR A 105 -18.57 3.40 -4.58
C THR A 105 -18.10 2.07 -5.17
N ASN A 106 -18.34 0.98 -4.46
CA ASN A 106 -17.96 -0.37 -4.87
C ASN A 106 -16.45 -0.57 -5.06
N SER A 107 -15.65 0.22 -4.37
CA SER A 107 -14.20 0.03 -4.39
C SER A 107 -13.81 -1.24 -3.64
N LEU A 108 -12.75 -1.87 -4.12
CA LEU A 108 -12.18 -3.08 -3.50
C LEU A 108 -10.68 -2.98 -3.57
N ALA A 109 -10.05 -2.88 -2.41
CA ALA A 109 -8.60 -2.83 -2.30
C ALA A 109 -8.08 -4.21 -1.89
N LEU A 110 -7.20 -4.80 -2.68
CA LEU A 110 -6.48 -6.01 -2.31
C LEU A 110 -5.08 -5.64 -1.88
N VAL A 111 -4.65 -6.14 -0.72
CA VAL A 111 -3.31 -5.89 -0.21
C VAL A 111 -2.62 -7.23 0.04
N THR A 112 -1.42 -7.39 -0.53
CA THR A 112 -0.54 -8.49 -0.19
C THR A 112 0.56 -7.95 0.73
N ALA A 113 0.94 -8.73 1.72
CA ALA A 113 1.83 -8.30 2.79
C ALA A 113 2.96 -9.30 3.00
N SER A 114 4.12 -8.79 3.41
CA SER A 114 5.34 -9.57 3.57
C SER A 114 5.43 -10.27 4.92
N THR A 115 4.57 -9.93 5.88
CA THR A 115 4.58 -10.52 7.21
C THR A 115 3.23 -11.12 7.56
N LEU A 116 3.22 -12.07 8.49
CA LEU A 116 1.99 -12.47 9.15
C LEU A 116 1.48 -11.29 9.99
N TYR A 117 0.20 -11.31 10.33
CA TYR A 117 -0.34 -10.27 11.18
C TYR A 117 0.38 -10.26 12.53
N ASP A 118 0.91 -9.11 12.90
CA ASP A 118 1.61 -8.90 14.16
C ASP A 118 1.32 -7.48 14.64
N LYS A 119 0.50 -7.37 15.67
CA LYS A 119 0.10 -6.07 16.21
C LYS A 119 1.31 -5.22 16.64
N THR A 120 2.38 -5.85 17.09
CA THR A 120 3.58 -5.13 17.56
C THR A 120 4.38 -4.50 16.42
N ASP A 121 4.12 -4.89 15.18
CA ASP A 121 4.75 -4.29 13.99
C ASP A 121 4.10 -2.95 13.62
N TYR A 122 2.90 -2.67 14.10
CA TYR A 122 2.16 -1.46 13.78
C TYR A 122 2.60 -0.29 14.65
N ILE A 123 2.67 0.89 14.04
CA ILE A 123 2.82 2.17 14.75
C ILE A 123 1.56 2.97 14.43
N PHE A 124 0.72 3.20 15.44
CA PHE A 124 -0.56 3.87 15.25
C PHE A 124 -0.52 5.36 15.54
N GLU A 125 0.54 5.85 16.20
CA GLU A 125 0.66 7.26 16.56
C GLU A 125 1.65 7.95 15.63
N TYR A 126 1.19 8.99 14.95
CA TYR A 126 2.01 9.71 13.97
C TYR A 126 3.29 10.29 14.60
N GLU A 127 3.18 10.85 15.80
CA GLU A 127 4.36 11.41 16.48
C GLU A 127 5.38 10.34 16.85
N GLU A 128 4.92 9.15 17.21
CA GLU A 128 5.80 8.01 17.45
C GLU A 128 6.49 7.60 16.15
N PHE A 129 5.75 7.55 15.04
CA PHE A 129 6.31 7.28 13.74
C PHE A 129 7.42 8.27 13.39
N LYS A 130 7.17 9.55 13.53
CA LYS A 130 8.17 10.58 13.26
C LYS A 130 9.39 10.42 14.13
N SER A 131 9.20 10.14 15.40
CA SER A 131 10.29 9.93 16.35
C SER A 131 11.19 8.76 15.95
N LEU A 132 10.60 7.66 15.45
CA LEU A 132 11.35 6.47 15.09
C LEU A 132 12.04 6.58 13.72
N PHE A 133 11.40 7.21 12.75
CA PHE A 133 11.88 7.18 11.35
C PHE A 133 12.52 8.49 10.90
N CYS A 134 12.02 9.64 11.32
CA CYS A 134 12.63 10.91 10.92
C CYS A 134 14.03 11.10 11.49
N LYS A 135 14.27 10.69 12.73
CA LYS A 135 15.63 10.76 13.32
C LYS A 135 16.63 9.94 12.52
N LYS A 136 16.22 8.75 12.06
CA LYS A 136 17.10 7.89 11.25
C LYS A 136 17.39 8.50 9.89
N GLN A 137 16.40 9.16 9.29
CA GLN A 137 16.57 9.81 7.99
C GLN A 137 17.49 11.01 8.05
N HIS A 138 17.52 11.72 9.16
CA HIS A 138 18.38 12.88 9.33
C HIS A 138 19.81 12.51 9.74
N GLY A 139 20.10 11.22 9.87
CA GLY A 139 21.48 10.73 9.89
C GLY A 139 22.30 11.09 11.12
N ILE A 140 21.69 11.28 12.22
CA ILE A 140 22.43 11.69 13.42
C ILE A 140 22.34 10.64 14.48
#